data_6beca2104809acb596d619cd2c198094
#
_entry.id   6beca2104809acb596d619cd2c198094
#
_cell.length_a   1.000
_cell.length_b   1.000
_cell.length_c   1.000
_cell.angle_alpha   90.00
_cell.angle_beta   90.00
_cell.angle_gamma   90.00
#
_symmetry.space_group_name_H-M   'P 1'
#
loop_
_entity.id
_entity.type
_entity.pdbx_description
1 polymer ?
#
loop_
_entity_poly.entity_id
_entity_poly.type
_entity_poly.pdbx_seq_one_letter_code
_entity_poly.pdbx_strand_id
1 'polypeptide(L)'
;MKVLIIRFSSIGDIVLTTPVIRVLKTQLDDAEIHYATKIQFKSILQHNPYLDKIHYLNDSLIELINELRAERFDYVIDLHNNLRTWQVKTSLGVKSKSVNKLNFKKWLLVNFKINYLPKEHIVDRYLQVCSKLGIKNDALGLDYFIGDADEVPIDWLPISHRFGFVAYAMGAQHATKKLPLNKMIELCAKIGRPLVLLGGTGEVEDAEKIRVHFETKVARTIIYNACGKYSLNQSASILKKSQLVFSHDTGLMHIAAAFKREVVSIWGNTVPDFGMTPYRTKFTVLENTRIDCRPCSKIGFSKCPKGHFKCMNQLLFDFELYS
;
A
#
# COMPACT_ATOMS: atom_id res chain seq x y z
N MET A 1 -12.09 -16.97 -21.52
CA MET A 1 -12.58 -17.25 -20.15
C MET A 1 -12.78 -15.91 -19.41
N LYS A 2 -14.00 -15.69 -18.81
CA LYS A 2 -14.29 -14.44 -18.08
C LYS A 2 -14.09 -14.63 -16.58
N VAL A 3 -13.14 -13.87 -16.00
CA VAL A 3 -12.71 -14.00 -14.60
C VAL A 3 -13.03 -12.73 -13.82
N LEU A 4 -13.68 -12.87 -12.67
CA LEU A 4 -13.89 -11.78 -11.72
C LEU A 4 -12.87 -11.86 -10.58
N ILE A 5 -12.13 -10.77 -10.36
CA ILE A 5 -11.30 -10.57 -9.16
C ILE A 5 -12.06 -9.67 -8.19
N ILE A 6 -12.09 -10.02 -6.90
CA ILE A 6 -12.77 -9.21 -5.88
C ILE A 6 -11.78 -8.72 -4.83
N ARG A 7 -11.61 -7.40 -4.71
CA ARG A 7 -10.91 -6.73 -3.59
C ARG A 7 -11.50 -5.34 -3.35
N PHE A 8 -12.35 -5.20 -2.32
CA PHE A 8 -13.09 -3.95 -2.08
C PHE A 8 -12.25 -2.82 -1.45
N SER A 9 -11.17 -3.13 -0.76
CA SER A 9 -10.29 -2.19 -0.04
C SER A 9 -9.03 -2.88 0.48
N SER A 10 -7.99 -2.24 0.94
CA SER A 10 -7.70 -0.81 0.94
C SER A 10 -6.72 -0.46 -0.19
N ILE A 11 -6.18 0.78 -0.26
CA ILE A 11 -5.24 1.19 -1.32
C ILE A 11 -4.10 0.18 -1.48
N GLY A 12 -3.34 -0.05 -0.41
CA GLY A 12 -2.19 -0.98 -0.46
C GLY A 12 -2.59 -2.40 -0.83
N ASP A 13 -3.69 -2.90 -0.26
CA ASP A 13 -4.18 -4.24 -0.57
C ASP A 13 -4.60 -4.40 -2.05
N ILE A 14 -5.16 -3.35 -2.67
CA ILE A 14 -5.54 -3.36 -4.09
C ILE A 14 -4.27 -3.36 -4.95
N VAL A 15 -3.29 -2.51 -4.64
CA VAL A 15 -1.99 -2.51 -5.34
C VAL A 15 -1.31 -3.88 -5.24
N LEU A 16 -1.37 -4.54 -4.10
CA LEU A 16 -0.84 -5.89 -3.90
C LEU A 16 -1.53 -6.98 -4.73
N THR A 17 -2.71 -6.71 -5.32
CA THR A 17 -3.38 -7.64 -6.23
C THR A 17 -2.97 -7.50 -7.70
N THR A 18 -2.24 -6.46 -8.07
CA THR A 18 -1.91 -6.16 -9.48
C THR A 18 -1.13 -7.27 -10.19
N PRO A 19 -0.22 -8.02 -9.55
CA PRO A 19 0.40 -9.19 -10.18
C PRO A 19 -0.61 -10.26 -10.60
N VAL A 20 -1.68 -10.45 -9.79
CA VAL A 20 -2.73 -11.42 -10.13
C VAL A 20 -3.48 -10.99 -11.40
N ILE A 21 -3.79 -9.69 -11.51
CA ILE A 21 -4.45 -9.14 -12.70
C ILE A 21 -3.58 -9.41 -13.94
N ARG A 22 -2.30 -9.02 -13.88
CA ARG A 22 -1.36 -9.16 -14.98
C ARG A 22 -1.18 -10.62 -15.41
N VAL A 23 -0.87 -11.53 -14.48
CA VAL A 23 -0.61 -12.94 -14.84
C VAL A 23 -1.85 -13.64 -15.39
N LEU A 24 -3.05 -13.30 -14.91
CA LEU A 24 -4.29 -13.83 -15.48
C LEU A 24 -4.47 -13.36 -16.93
N LYS A 25 -4.26 -12.06 -17.19
CA LYS A 25 -4.42 -11.50 -18.54
C LYS A 25 -3.39 -12.02 -19.51
N THR A 26 -2.16 -12.26 -19.07
CA THR A 26 -1.04 -12.64 -19.93
C THR A 26 -0.83 -14.15 -20.08
N GLN A 27 -1.36 -14.97 -19.18
CA GLN A 27 -1.14 -16.42 -19.17
C GLN A 27 -2.39 -17.24 -19.49
N LEU A 28 -3.56 -16.63 -19.53
CA LEU A 28 -4.80 -17.29 -19.97
C LEU A 28 -5.16 -16.81 -21.37
N ASP A 29 -5.35 -17.76 -22.29
CA ASP A 29 -5.75 -17.45 -23.65
C ASP A 29 -7.16 -16.80 -23.66
N ASP A 30 -7.30 -15.68 -24.39
CA ASP A 30 -8.54 -14.92 -24.53
C ASP A 30 -9.28 -14.63 -23.22
N ALA A 31 -8.50 -14.32 -22.15
CA ALA A 31 -9.08 -14.01 -20.86
C ALA A 31 -9.68 -12.59 -20.83
N GLU A 32 -10.93 -12.50 -20.39
CA GLU A 32 -11.60 -11.25 -20.04
C GLU A 32 -11.54 -11.08 -18.52
N ILE A 33 -10.76 -10.08 -18.04
CA ILE A 33 -10.46 -9.88 -16.62
C ILE A 33 -11.26 -8.70 -16.09
N HIS A 34 -12.20 -8.99 -15.21
CA HIS A 34 -12.99 -8.00 -14.50
C HIS A 34 -12.53 -7.86 -13.05
N TYR A 35 -12.74 -6.68 -12.49
CA TYR A 35 -12.36 -6.39 -11.10
C TYR A 35 -13.49 -5.70 -10.35
N ALA A 36 -13.83 -6.18 -9.15
CA ALA A 36 -14.83 -5.54 -8.27
C ALA A 36 -14.14 -4.85 -7.09
N THR A 37 -14.32 -3.55 -6.97
CA THR A 37 -13.78 -2.71 -5.87
C THR A 37 -14.79 -1.65 -5.44
N LYS A 38 -14.51 -0.92 -4.32
CA LYS A 38 -15.31 0.25 -3.96
C LYS A 38 -14.97 1.44 -4.86
N ILE A 39 -15.97 2.26 -5.19
CA ILE A 39 -15.82 3.43 -6.07
C ILE A 39 -14.71 4.38 -5.64
N GLN A 40 -14.50 4.57 -4.34
CA GLN A 40 -13.45 5.44 -3.79
C GLN A 40 -12.02 5.01 -4.16
N PHE A 41 -11.82 3.78 -4.65
CA PHE A 41 -10.53 3.25 -5.08
C PHE A 41 -10.40 3.15 -6.61
N LYS A 42 -11.33 3.75 -7.35
CA LYS A 42 -11.36 3.76 -8.82
C LYS A 42 -9.99 4.16 -9.40
N SER A 43 -9.40 5.24 -8.90
CA SER A 43 -8.15 5.80 -9.41
C SER A 43 -6.96 4.84 -9.41
N ILE A 44 -6.97 3.79 -8.56
CA ILE A 44 -5.87 2.82 -8.46
C ILE A 44 -5.82 1.91 -9.70
N LEU A 45 -6.98 1.59 -10.28
CA LEU A 45 -7.12 0.55 -11.30
C LEU A 45 -7.53 1.07 -12.67
N GLN A 46 -8.07 2.29 -12.77
CA GLN A 46 -8.72 2.81 -13.99
C GLN A 46 -7.81 2.86 -15.22
N HIS A 47 -6.49 2.90 -15.02
CA HIS A 47 -5.50 2.92 -16.10
C HIS A 47 -4.75 1.59 -16.24
N ASN A 48 -5.20 0.53 -15.57
CA ASN A 48 -4.55 -0.77 -15.66
C ASN A 48 -4.91 -1.45 -17.00
N PRO A 49 -3.96 -1.64 -17.93
CA PRO A 49 -4.22 -2.16 -19.27
C PRO A 49 -4.57 -3.65 -19.28
N TYR A 50 -4.42 -4.34 -18.16
CA TYR A 50 -4.75 -5.75 -18.02
C TYR A 50 -6.19 -6.00 -17.53
N LEU A 51 -6.97 -4.92 -17.29
CA LEU A 51 -8.37 -5.01 -16.91
C LEU A 51 -9.27 -4.65 -18.09
N ASP A 52 -10.21 -5.51 -18.38
CA ASP A 52 -11.23 -5.27 -19.42
C ASP A 52 -12.41 -4.46 -18.84
N LYS A 53 -12.79 -4.70 -17.57
CA LYS A 53 -13.86 -3.95 -16.91
C LYS A 53 -13.68 -3.87 -15.39
N ILE A 54 -14.11 -2.74 -14.82
CA ILE A 54 -14.12 -2.53 -13.38
C ILE A 54 -15.54 -2.29 -12.92
N HIS A 55 -15.97 -3.05 -11.90
CA HIS A 55 -17.26 -2.94 -11.25
C HIS A 55 -17.12 -2.25 -9.91
N TYR A 56 -18.01 -1.31 -9.62
CA TYR A 56 -17.86 -0.50 -8.41
C TYR A 56 -18.95 -0.80 -7.39
N LEU A 57 -18.52 -1.19 -6.17
CA LEU A 57 -19.39 -1.17 -5.02
C LEU A 57 -19.55 0.29 -4.56
N ASN A 58 -20.74 0.82 -4.82
CA ASN A 58 -21.22 2.09 -4.27
C ASN A 58 -21.93 1.82 -2.93
N ASP A 59 -23.16 2.27 -2.78
CA ASP A 59 -23.93 2.13 -1.55
C ASP A 59 -24.62 0.76 -1.43
N SER A 60 -24.99 0.16 -2.57
CA SER A 60 -25.78 -1.08 -2.64
C SER A 60 -24.95 -2.29 -3.11
N LEU A 61 -24.80 -3.30 -2.24
CA LEU A 61 -24.20 -4.58 -2.61
C LEU A 61 -25.12 -5.38 -3.55
N ILE A 62 -26.45 -5.18 -3.45
CA ILE A 62 -27.44 -5.88 -4.28
C ILE A 62 -27.33 -5.41 -5.73
N GLU A 63 -27.20 -4.11 -5.95
CA GLU A 63 -26.99 -3.55 -7.28
C GLU A 63 -25.72 -4.09 -7.94
N LEU A 64 -24.59 -4.10 -7.19
CA LEU A 64 -23.36 -4.71 -7.68
C LEU A 64 -23.56 -6.19 -8.04
N ILE A 65 -24.24 -6.98 -7.19
CA ILE A 65 -24.52 -8.39 -7.48
C ILE A 65 -25.33 -8.55 -8.75
N ASN A 66 -26.34 -7.72 -8.97
CA ASN A 66 -27.17 -7.79 -10.19
C ASN A 66 -26.34 -7.43 -11.45
N GLU A 67 -25.49 -6.42 -11.38
CA GLU A 67 -24.54 -6.08 -12.44
C GLU A 67 -23.60 -7.25 -12.75
N LEU A 68 -23.00 -7.84 -11.70
CA LEU A 68 -22.06 -8.96 -11.84
C LEU A 68 -22.74 -10.21 -12.41
N ARG A 69 -24.00 -10.49 -12.09
CA ARG A 69 -24.76 -11.62 -12.65
C ARG A 69 -24.95 -11.50 -14.16
N ALA A 70 -25.20 -10.29 -14.66
CA ALA A 70 -25.38 -10.04 -16.09
C ALA A 70 -24.12 -10.35 -16.92
N GLU A 71 -22.93 -10.30 -16.30
CA GLU A 71 -21.65 -10.57 -16.96
C GLU A 71 -21.37 -12.05 -17.23
N ARG A 72 -22.02 -12.99 -16.53
CA ARG A 72 -21.87 -14.44 -16.71
C ARG A 72 -20.42 -14.92 -16.59
N PHE A 73 -19.81 -14.72 -15.42
CA PHE A 73 -18.44 -15.14 -15.14
C PHE A 73 -18.26 -16.66 -15.15
N ASP A 74 -17.09 -17.12 -15.60
CA ASP A 74 -16.66 -18.53 -15.51
C ASP A 74 -16.01 -18.84 -14.17
N TYR A 75 -15.31 -17.86 -13.58
CA TYR A 75 -14.53 -18.05 -12.35
C TYR A 75 -14.45 -16.78 -11.51
N VAL A 76 -14.45 -16.94 -10.18
CA VAL A 76 -14.29 -15.84 -9.22
C VAL A 76 -13.04 -16.05 -8.36
N ILE A 77 -12.15 -15.06 -8.35
CA ILE A 77 -10.96 -14.98 -7.50
C ILE A 77 -11.22 -13.96 -6.40
N ASP A 78 -11.44 -14.46 -5.18
CA ASP A 78 -11.75 -13.63 -4.02
C ASP A 78 -10.47 -13.36 -3.20
N LEU A 79 -9.86 -12.20 -3.42
CA LEU A 79 -8.68 -11.73 -2.70
C LEU A 79 -9.04 -10.88 -1.46
N HIS A 80 -10.33 -10.73 -1.17
CA HIS A 80 -10.81 -10.01 0.01
C HIS A 80 -11.27 -10.93 1.14
N ASN A 81 -12.01 -12.00 0.81
CA ASN A 81 -12.49 -13.07 1.71
C ASN A 81 -13.16 -12.55 2.99
N ASN A 82 -14.32 -11.90 2.84
CA ASN A 82 -15.17 -11.43 3.94
C ASN A 82 -16.65 -11.76 3.66
N LEU A 83 -17.55 -11.38 4.55
CA LEU A 83 -18.99 -11.67 4.43
C LEU A 83 -19.59 -11.10 3.13
N ARG A 84 -19.22 -9.89 2.73
CA ARG A 84 -19.72 -9.27 1.48
C ARG A 84 -19.28 -10.07 0.25
N THR A 85 -18.00 -10.48 0.18
CA THR A 85 -17.50 -11.28 -0.95
C THR A 85 -18.07 -12.70 -0.93
N TRP A 86 -18.39 -13.24 0.25
CA TRP A 86 -19.13 -14.50 0.36
C TRP A 86 -20.53 -14.36 -0.26
N GLN A 87 -21.28 -13.29 0.07
CA GLN A 87 -22.57 -13.01 -0.55
C GLN A 87 -22.49 -12.88 -2.08
N VAL A 88 -21.48 -12.17 -2.60
CA VAL A 88 -21.26 -12.04 -4.05
C VAL A 88 -21.05 -13.42 -4.66
N LYS A 89 -20.12 -14.22 -4.14
CA LYS A 89 -19.80 -15.55 -4.69
C LYS A 89 -20.99 -16.51 -4.67
N THR A 90 -21.72 -16.57 -3.56
CA THR A 90 -22.91 -17.41 -3.44
C THR A 90 -24.01 -16.98 -4.41
N SER A 91 -24.17 -15.67 -4.60
CA SER A 91 -25.16 -15.12 -5.52
C SER A 91 -24.82 -15.36 -6.99
N LEU A 92 -23.54 -15.44 -7.34
CA LEU A 92 -23.10 -15.73 -8.71
C LEU A 92 -23.16 -17.24 -9.02
N GLY A 93 -23.00 -18.10 -8.02
CA GLY A 93 -23.12 -19.57 -8.18
C GLY A 93 -22.03 -20.21 -9.04
N VAL A 94 -20.93 -19.49 -9.35
CA VAL A 94 -19.85 -20.00 -10.21
C VAL A 94 -18.65 -20.50 -9.38
N LYS A 95 -17.74 -21.23 -10.02
CA LYS A 95 -16.52 -21.71 -9.37
C LYS A 95 -15.73 -20.55 -8.78
N SER A 96 -15.30 -20.68 -7.55
CA SER A 96 -14.55 -19.61 -6.88
C SER A 96 -13.45 -20.13 -5.97
N LYS A 97 -12.42 -19.34 -5.78
CA LYS A 97 -11.37 -19.58 -4.78
C LYS A 97 -11.04 -18.30 -4.01
N SER A 98 -10.85 -18.43 -2.71
CA SER A 98 -10.56 -17.30 -1.83
C SER A 98 -9.18 -17.39 -1.23
N VAL A 99 -8.57 -16.24 -0.98
CA VAL A 99 -7.28 -16.16 -0.27
C VAL A 99 -7.41 -16.63 1.18
N ASN A 100 -6.41 -17.34 1.66
CA ASN A 100 -6.27 -17.61 3.08
C ASN A 100 -5.61 -16.41 3.77
N LYS A 101 -6.37 -15.71 4.61
CA LYS A 101 -5.89 -14.52 5.35
C LYS A 101 -5.00 -14.84 6.54
N LEU A 102 -4.87 -16.13 6.92
CA LEU A 102 -4.14 -16.60 8.10
C LEU A 102 -4.62 -15.91 9.40
N ASN A 103 -5.93 -15.62 9.50
CA ASN A 103 -6.48 -14.83 10.61
C ASN A 103 -6.20 -15.44 11.97
N PHE A 104 -6.27 -16.76 12.10
CA PHE A 104 -5.97 -17.47 13.35
C PHE A 104 -4.50 -17.33 13.74
N LYS A 105 -3.57 -17.56 12.79
CA LYS A 105 -2.12 -17.38 13.05
C LYS A 105 -1.76 -15.95 13.41
N LYS A 106 -2.37 -14.96 12.72
CA LYS A 106 -2.22 -13.53 13.06
C LYS A 106 -2.79 -13.22 14.44
N TRP A 107 -3.90 -13.84 14.82
CA TRP A 107 -4.50 -13.66 16.14
C TRP A 107 -3.58 -14.22 17.24
N LEU A 108 -2.97 -15.40 17.04
CA LEU A 108 -1.97 -15.97 17.95
C LEU A 108 -0.78 -15.03 18.13
N LEU A 109 -0.25 -14.49 17.04
CA LEU A 109 0.88 -13.54 17.10
C LEU A 109 0.51 -12.24 17.84
N VAL A 110 -0.68 -11.67 17.59
CA VAL A 110 -1.12 -10.44 18.25
C VAL A 110 -1.37 -10.62 19.73
N ASN A 111 -2.03 -11.71 20.14
CA ASN A 111 -2.48 -11.88 21.52
C ASN A 111 -1.47 -12.63 22.39
N PHE A 112 -0.80 -13.63 21.85
CA PHE A 112 0.11 -14.52 22.62
C PHE A 112 1.58 -14.38 22.22
N LYS A 113 1.91 -13.56 21.20
CA LYS A 113 3.26 -13.40 20.64
C LYS A 113 3.85 -14.68 20.06
N ILE A 114 3.00 -15.64 19.71
CA ILE A 114 3.38 -16.91 19.10
C ILE A 114 3.30 -16.75 17.58
N ASN A 115 4.45 -16.82 16.91
CA ASN A 115 4.54 -16.62 15.47
C ASN A 115 4.58 -17.95 14.70
N TYR A 116 3.45 -18.35 14.14
CA TYR A 116 3.30 -19.46 13.18
C TYR A 116 3.03 -18.98 11.76
N LEU A 117 3.27 -17.70 11.47
CA LEU A 117 3.09 -17.17 10.12
C LEU A 117 4.15 -17.77 9.19
N PRO A 118 3.79 -18.12 7.95
CA PRO A 118 4.78 -18.52 6.96
C PRO A 118 5.61 -17.31 6.55
N LYS A 119 6.89 -17.52 6.21
CA LYS A 119 7.76 -16.50 5.61
C LYS A 119 7.39 -16.28 4.13
N GLU A 120 6.13 -15.96 3.89
CA GLU A 120 5.57 -15.82 2.56
C GLU A 120 4.82 -14.50 2.44
N HIS A 121 5.08 -13.77 1.35
CA HIS A 121 4.44 -12.50 1.10
C HIS A 121 2.95 -12.68 0.72
N ILE A 122 2.10 -11.68 1.03
CA ILE A 122 0.67 -11.74 0.71
C ILE A 122 0.42 -11.88 -0.79
N VAL A 123 1.28 -11.29 -1.63
CA VAL A 123 1.20 -11.40 -3.10
C VAL A 123 1.36 -12.84 -3.55
N ASP A 124 2.30 -13.59 -2.97
CA ASP A 124 2.51 -15.00 -3.32
C ASP A 124 1.28 -15.83 -2.91
N ARG A 125 0.67 -15.54 -1.77
CA ARG A 125 -0.61 -16.14 -1.36
C ARG A 125 -1.78 -15.77 -2.28
N TYR A 126 -1.78 -14.56 -2.84
CA TYR A 126 -2.77 -14.17 -3.85
C TYR A 126 -2.58 -14.97 -5.15
N LEU A 127 -1.35 -15.11 -5.61
CA LEU A 127 -1.03 -15.90 -6.80
C LEU A 127 -1.36 -17.39 -6.61
N GLN A 128 -1.18 -17.96 -5.43
CA GLN A 128 -1.60 -19.33 -5.10
C GLN A 128 -3.11 -19.55 -5.27
N VAL A 129 -3.94 -18.51 -5.13
CA VAL A 129 -5.38 -18.62 -5.41
C VAL A 129 -5.61 -19.01 -6.88
N CYS A 130 -4.74 -18.58 -7.78
CA CYS A 130 -4.84 -18.82 -9.22
C CYS A 130 -4.19 -20.14 -9.68
N SER A 131 -3.54 -20.91 -8.79
CA SER A 131 -2.78 -22.11 -9.13
C SER A 131 -3.58 -23.18 -9.88
N LYS A 132 -4.90 -23.31 -9.58
CA LYS A 132 -5.80 -24.26 -10.28
C LYS A 132 -6.10 -23.86 -11.73
N LEU A 133 -5.77 -22.64 -12.13
CA LEU A 133 -5.89 -22.14 -13.50
C LEU A 133 -4.58 -22.29 -14.29
N GLY A 134 -3.58 -22.97 -13.74
CA GLY A 134 -2.26 -23.13 -14.38
C GLY A 134 -1.35 -21.90 -14.28
N ILE A 135 -1.79 -20.84 -13.60
CA ILE A 135 -1.09 -19.55 -13.50
C ILE A 135 0.15 -19.66 -12.62
N LYS A 136 1.26 -19.08 -13.09
CA LYS A 136 2.54 -19.00 -12.37
C LYS A 136 2.91 -17.54 -12.07
N ASN A 137 3.64 -17.34 -10.97
CA ASN A 137 4.23 -16.04 -10.66
C ASN A 137 5.30 -15.68 -11.72
N ASP A 138 5.13 -14.56 -12.40
CA ASP A 138 6.07 -14.03 -13.40
C ASP A 138 7.29 -13.31 -12.82
N ALA A 139 7.31 -13.16 -11.50
CA ALA A 139 8.38 -12.49 -10.74
C ALA A 139 8.58 -10.99 -11.04
N LEU A 140 7.71 -10.35 -11.82
CA LEU A 140 7.86 -8.94 -12.21
C LEU A 140 7.51 -7.95 -11.08
N GLY A 141 6.86 -8.41 -10.01
CA GLY A 141 6.47 -7.57 -8.86
C GLY A 141 5.14 -6.88 -9.06
N LEU A 142 4.96 -5.72 -8.41
CA LEU A 142 3.72 -4.95 -8.45
C LEU A 142 3.65 -4.05 -9.68
N ASP A 143 2.42 -3.68 -10.07
CA ASP A 143 2.14 -2.68 -11.10
C ASP A 143 1.38 -1.49 -10.51
N TYR A 144 1.61 -0.32 -11.09
CA TYR A 144 0.79 0.86 -10.88
C TYR A 144 0.83 1.73 -12.14
N PHE A 145 -0.33 2.04 -12.69
CA PHE A 145 -0.45 2.79 -13.94
C PHE A 145 -1.06 4.17 -13.67
N ILE A 146 -0.37 5.19 -14.14
CA ILE A 146 -0.78 6.59 -14.00
C ILE A 146 -1.26 7.07 -15.36
N GLY A 147 -2.43 7.71 -15.41
CA GLY A 147 -2.90 8.36 -16.64
C GLY A 147 -2.14 9.67 -16.89
N ASP A 148 -2.04 10.07 -18.15
CA ASP A 148 -1.28 11.26 -18.56
C ASP A 148 -1.68 12.53 -17.83
N ALA A 149 -2.99 12.67 -17.53
CA ALA A 149 -3.52 13.82 -16.77
C ALA A 149 -3.05 13.88 -15.30
N ASP A 150 -2.59 12.77 -14.75
CA ASP A 150 -2.08 12.65 -13.38
C ASP A 150 -0.55 12.70 -13.30
N GLU A 151 0.15 12.73 -14.44
CA GLU A 151 1.61 12.88 -14.44
C GLU A 151 2.00 14.29 -13.98
N VAL A 152 2.77 14.39 -12.92
CA VAL A 152 3.29 15.63 -12.36
C VAL A 152 4.65 15.95 -13.02
N PRO A 153 4.76 16.99 -13.85
CA PRO A 153 6.05 17.39 -14.40
C PRO A 153 7.05 17.76 -13.30
N ILE A 154 8.33 17.47 -13.51
CA ILE A 154 9.38 17.80 -12.52
C ILE A 154 9.46 19.32 -12.25
N ASP A 155 9.11 20.13 -13.25
CA ASP A 155 9.13 21.58 -13.18
C ASP A 155 8.04 22.18 -12.25
N TRP A 156 7.04 21.38 -11.86
CA TRP A 156 6.06 21.79 -10.85
C TRP A 156 6.61 21.70 -9.42
N LEU A 157 7.72 20.99 -9.24
CA LEU A 157 8.40 20.95 -7.96
C LEU A 157 9.32 22.17 -7.81
N PRO A 158 9.59 22.61 -6.56
CA PRO A 158 10.55 23.68 -6.30
C PRO A 158 11.92 23.37 -6.93
N ILE A 159 12.63 24.39 -7.37
CA ILE A 159 13.90 24.26 -8.12
C ILE A 159 14.91 23.37 -7.37
N SER A 160 14.94 23.47 -6.04
CA SER A 160 15.80 22.67 -5.16
C SER A 160 15.53 21.14 -5.20
N HIS A 161 14.38 20.70 -5.73
CA HIS A 161 13.99 19.31 -5.81
C HIS A 161 14.10 18.73 -7.23
N ARG A 162 14.31 19.56 -8.24
CA ARG A 162 14.32 19.11 -9.65
C ARG A 162 15.52 18.23 -10.01
N PHE A 163 16.64 18.37 -9.28
CA PHE A 163 17.88 17.62 -9.51
C PHE A 163 17.97 16.32 -8.70
N GLY A 164 16.93 15.99 -7.95
CA GLY A 164 16.81 14.81 -7.14
C GLY A 164 16.24 15.10 -5.75
N PHE A 165 15.41 14.20 -5.28
CA PHE A 165 14.77 14.32 -3.97
C PHE A 165 14.44 12.95 -3.38
N VAL A 166 14.25 12.95 -2.07
CA VAL A 166 13.71 11.83 -1.31
C VAL A 166 12.22 12.09 -1.07
N ALA A 167 11.35 11.10 -1.28
CA ALA A 167 9.94 11.21 -0.93
C ALA A 167 9.69 10.64 0.46
N TYR A 168 8.91 11.32 1.28
CA TYR A 168 8.43 10.79 2.56
C TYR A 168 6.91 10.72 2.57
N ALA A 169 6.36 9.51 2.46
CA ALA A 169 4.94 9.22 2.61
C ALA A 169 4.60 9.15 4.11
N MET A 170 4.23 10.29 4.68
CA MET A 170 4.06 10.46 6.12
C MET A 170 2.65 10.09 6.64
N GLY A 171 1.68 9.88 5.73
CA GLY A 171 0.32 9.50 6.09
C GLY A 171 0.18 8.04 6.47
N ALA A 172 -0.82 7.74 7.32
CA ALA A 172 -1.35 6.40 7.54
C ALA A 172 -2.79 6.48 8.06
N GLN A 173 -3.62 5.50 7.71
CA GLN A 173 -5.02 5.45 8.18
C GLN A 173 -5.14 5.38 9.71
N HIS A 174 -4.20 4.71 10.38
CA HIS A 174 -4.21 4.53 11.83
C HIS A 174 -3.06 5.30 12.48
N ALA A 175 -3.34 6.09 13.52
CA ALA A 175 -2.34 6.91 14.19
C ALA A 175 -1.16 6.07 14.74
N THR A 176 -1.42 4.83 15.18
CA THR A 176 -0.36 3.94 15.67
C THR A 176 0.62 3.43 14.59
N LYS A 177 0.34 3.71 13.32
CA LYS A 177 1.28 3.45 12.21
C LYS A 177 2.15 4.66 11.86
N LYS A 178 1.81 5.88 12.35
CA LYS A 178 2.54 7.11 12.06
C LYS A 178 3.60 7.39 13.12
N LEU A 179 4.73 7.94 12.70
CA LEU A 179 5.69 8.53 13.64
C LEU A 179 5.07 9.75 14.33
N PRO A 180 5.39 10.02 15.60
CA PRO A 180 5.13 11.30 16.23
C PRO A 180 5.89 12.43 15.54
N LEU A 181 5.38 13.66 15.60
CA LEU A 181 5.94 14.82 14.90
C LEU A 181 7.44 15.04 15.18
N ASN A 182 7.84 14.95 16.45
CA ASN A 182 9.25 15.06 16.84
C ASN A 182 10.14 14.01 16.18
N LYS A 183 9.65 12.79 16.03
CA LYS A 183 10.39 11.70 15.35
C LYS A 183 10.37 11.88 13.82
N MET A 184 9.32 12.49 13.25
CA MET A 184 9.31 12.86 11.83
C MET A 184 10.37 13.93 11.54
N ILE A 185 10.50 14.93 12.42
CA ILE A 185 11.54 15.97 12.32
C ILE A 185 12.95 15.35 12.43
N GLU A 186 13.16 14.46 13.41
CA GLU A 186 14.43 13.73 13.58
C GLU A 186 14.78 12.91 12.33
N LEU A 187 13.81 12.21 11.75
CA LEU A 187 13.97 11.47 10.50
C LEU A 187 14.38 12.40 9.35
N CYS A 188 13.67 13.49 9.15
CA CYS A 188 13.98 14.47 8.10
C CYS A 188 15.39 15.05 8.26
N ALA A 189 15.80 15.36 9.49
CA ALA A 189 17.17 15.82 9.79
C ALA A 189 18.22 14.76 9.45
N LYS A 190 17.96 13.49 9.79
CA LYS A 190 18.86 12.35 9.48
C LYS A 190 18.99 12.14 7.97
N ILE A 191 17.92 12.32 7.19
CA ILE A 191 17.94 12.20 5.72
C ILE A 191 18.85 13.26 5.10
N GLY A 192 18.80 14.50 5.54
CA GLY A 192 19.75 15.54 5.14
C GLY A 192 19.79 15.87 3.65
N ARG A 193 18.67 15.67 2.92
CA ARG A 193 18.53 15.90 1.47
C ARG A 193 17.24 16.67 1.17
N PRO A 194 17.04 17.18 -0.06
CA PRO A 194 15.74 17.69 -0.48
C PRO A 194 14.64 16.64 -0.30
N LEU A 195 13.58 16.99 0.43
CA LEU A 195 12.48 16.11 0.80
C LEU A 195 11.15 16.62 0.28
N VAL A 196 10.38 15.73 -0.37
CA VAL A 196 8.96 15.95 -0.68
C VAL A 196 8.12 15.17 0.32
N LEU A 197 7.34 15.88 1.14
CA LEU A 197 6.41 15.26 2.09
C LEU A 197 5.09 14.97 1.39
N LEU A 198 4.69 13.71 1.35
CA LEU A 198 3.46 13.23 0.71
C LEU A 198 2.47 12.72 1.77
N GLY A 199 1.22 13.13 1.65
CA GLY A 199 0.14 12.76 2.54
C GLY A 199 -1.20 13.34 2.08
N GLY A 200 -2.27 12.96 2.74
CA GLY A 200 -3.60 13.53 2.52
C GLY A 200 -3.77 14.89 3.24
N THR A 201 -5.01 15.36 3.26
CA THR A 201 -5.37 16.61 3.95
C THR A 201 -5.14 16.55 5.47
N GLY A 202 -5.21 15.36 6.06
CA GLY A 202 -4.95 15.16 7.49
C GLY A 202 -3.48 15.31 7.91
N GLU A 203 -2.55 15.35 6.97
CA GLU A 203 -1.11 15.48 7.23
C GLU A 203 -0.58 16.91 6.95
N VAL A 204 -1.40 17.81 6.40
CA VAL A 204 -0.99 19.17 5.99
C VAL A 204 -0.35 19.96 7.14
N GLU A 205 -0.97 19.95 8.32
CA GLU A 205 -0.52 20.70 9.48
C GLU A 205 0.83 20.20 10.02
N ASP A 206 0.97 18.88 10.18
CA ASP A 206 2.23 18.28 10.64
C ASP A 206 3.35 18.50 9.62
N ALA A 207 3.06 18.37 8.32
CA ALA A 207 4.00 18.63 7.24
C ALA A 207 4.45 20.09 7.22
N GLU A 208 3.55 21.03 7.52
CA GLU A 208 3.87 22.44 7.60
C GLU A 208 4.77 22.75 8.82
N LYS A 209 4.48 22.16 9.98
CA LYS A 209 5.36 22.28 11.16
C LYS A 209 6.78 21.77 10.86
N ILE A 210 6.89 20.65 10.13
CA ILE A 210 8.19 20.14 9.68
C ILE A 210 8.87 21.15 8.75
N ARG A 211 8.17 21.67 7.74
CA ARG A 211 8.72 22.63 6.79
C ARG A 211 9.28 23.88 7.49
N VAL A 212 8.48 24.49 8.37
CA VAL A 212 8.87 25.68 9.14
C VAL A 212 10.08 25.39 10.04
N HIS A 213 10.14 24.21 10.68
CA HIS A 213 11.29 23.83 11.51
C HIS A 213 12.62 23.85 10.75
N PHE A 214 12.64 23.48 9.47
CA PHE A 214 13.85 23.46 8.65
C PHE A 214 14.14 24.80 7.94
N GLU A 215 13.13 25.64 7.75
CA GLU A 215 13.27 26.96 7.11
C GLU A 215 14.14 27.92 7.95
N THR A 216 14.07 27.79 9.28
CA THR A 216 14.81 28.62 10.24
C THR A 216 16.24 28.16 10.51
N LYS A 217 16.66 27.04 9.92
CA LYS A 217 17.98 26.45 10.14
C LYS A 217 18.81 26.43 8.87
N VAL A 218 20.11 26.71 8.99
CA VAL A 218 21.08 26.45 7.92
C VAL A 218 21.26 24.93 7.80
N ALA A 219 20.28 24.27 7.16
CA ALA A 219 20.26 22.81 7.03
C ALA A 219 20.35 22.39 5.57
N ARG A 220 20.98 21.25 5.31
CA ARG A 220 20.97 20.60 3.98
C ARG A 220 19.58 20.07 3.62
N THR A 221 18.70 19.93 4.60
CA THR A 221 17.32 19.44 4.43
C THR A 221 16.42 20.56 3.98
N ILE A 222 15.94 20.48 2.75
CA ILE A 222 14.97 21.40 2.16
C ILE A 222 13.66 20.66 2.04
N ILE A 223 12.60 21.19 2.63
CA ILE A 223 11.28 20.54 2.70
C ILE A 223 10.31 21.17 1.70
N TYR A 224 9.72 20.35 0.84
CA TYR A 224 8.52 20.70 0.09
C TYR A 224 7.31 19.97 0.69
N ASN A 225 6.40 20.74 1.28
CA ASN A 225 5.13 20.23 1.77
C ASN A 225 4.16 20.04 0.60
N ALA A 226 4.00 18.80 0.17
CA ALA A 226 3.08 18.38 -0.89
C ALA A 226 1.79 17.72 -0.34
N CYS A 227 1.63 17.62 1.00
CA CYS A 227 0.46 17.03 1.62
C CYS A 227 -0.82 17.80 1.24
N GLY A 228 -1.88 17.07 0.86
CA GLY A 228 -3.17 17.63 0.48
C GLY A 228 -3.20 18.37 -0.86
N LYS A 229 -2.06 18.55 -1.54
CA LYS A 229 -1.97 19.29 -2.82
C LYS A 229 -2.19 18.42 -4.06
N TYR A 230 -1.96 17.12 -3.93
CA TYR A 230 -1.94 16.18 -5.04
C TYR A 230 -2.93 15.04 -4.82
N SER A 231 -3.55 14.57 -5.90
CA SER A 231 -4.33 13.32 -5.88
C SER A 231 -3.44 12.12 -5.56
N LEU A 232 -4.04 10.94 -5.34
CA LEU A 232 -3.28 9.70 -5.14
C LEU A 232 -2.36 9.40 -6.33
N ASN A 233 -2.87 9.55 -7.56
CA ASN A 233 -2.10 9.28 -8.78
C ASN A 233 -1.01 10.32 -9.00
N GLN A 234 -1.27 11.59 -8.74
CA GLN A 234 -0.26 12.64 -8.78
C GLN A 234 0.84 12.42 -7.73
N SER A 235 0.45 11.99 -6.51
CA SER A 235 1.42 11.59 -5.47
C SER A 235 2.25 10.37 -5.93
N ALA A 236 1.63 9.42 -6.64
CA ALA A 236 2.31 8.29 -7.24
C ALA A 236 3.30 8.72 -8.35
N SER A 237 2.95 9.73 -9.17
CA SER A 237 3.85 10.32 -10.16
C SER A 237 5.08 10.96 -9.51
N ILE A 238 4.91 11.65 -8.38
CA ILE A 238 6.02 12.19 -7.60
C ILE A 238 6.90 11.07 -7.03
N LEU A 239 6.29 10.02 -6.44
CA LEU A 239 7.02 8.84 -5.94
C LEU A 239 7.85 8.18 -7.04
N LYS A 240 7.30 8.02 -8.23
CA LYS A 240 7.97 7.46 -9.40
C LYS A 240 9.27 8.20 -9.76
N LYS A 241 9.33 9.51 -9.49
CA LYS A 241 10.47 10.40 -9.79
C LYS A 241 11.49 10.51 -8.64
N SER A 242 11.14 10.05 -7.43
CA SER A 242 12.03 10.13 -6.28
C SER A 242 13.21 9.17 -6.37
N GLN A 243 14.31 9.49 -5.72
CA GLN A 243 15.51 8.64 -5.63
C GLN A 243 15.31 7.52 -4.60
N LEU A 244 14.63 7.82 -3.50
CA LEU A 244 14.37 6.94 -2.36
C LEU A 244 13.04 7.33 -1.73
N VAL A 245 12.34 6.35 -1.16
CA VAL A 245 11.06 6.58 -0.50
C VAL A 245 11.14 6.14 0.97
N PHE A 246 10.87 7.06 1.89
CA PHE A 246 10.51 6.71 3.26
C PHE A 246 8.99 6.59 3.35
N SER A 247 8.50 5.55 3.98
CA SER A 247 7.05 5.35 4.12
C SER A 247 6.71 4.56 5.37
N HIS A 248 5.64 4.96 6.03
CA HIS A 248 4.98 4.08 6.98
C HIS A 248 4.36 2.86 6.25
N ASP A 249 3.93 1.84 6.99
CA ASP A 249 3.15 0.69 6.47
C ASP A 249 1.79 1.15 5.91
N THR A 250 1.78 1.63 4.66
CA THR A 250 0.65 2.30 3.98
C THR A 250 0.56 1.98 2.49
N GLY A 251 -0.49 2.49 1.84
CA GLY A 251 -0.70 2.30 0.40
C GLY A 251 0.43 2.87 -0.48
N LEU A 252 0.97 4.04 -0.11
CA LEU A 252 2.07 4.67 -0.88
C LEU A 252 3.36 3.86 -0.83
N MET A 253 3.61 3.08 0.23
CA MET A 253 4.71 2.13 0.30
C MET A 253 4.65 1.10 -0.83
N HIS A 254 3.47 0.54 -1.08
CA HIS A 254 3.27 -0.45 -2.14
C HIS A 254 3.28 0.17 -3.54
N ILE A 255 2.81 1.42 -3.68
CA ILE A 255 2.91 2.18 -4.92
C ILE A 255 4.39 2.45 -5.25
N ALA A 256 5.21 2.85 -4.28
CA ALA A 256 6.64 3.02 -4.46
C ALA A 256 7.32 1.71 -4.91
N ALA A 257 6.94 0.58 -4.30
CA ALA A 257 7.43 -0.74 -4.69
C ALA A 257 7.01 -1.13 -6.12
N ALA A 258 5.82 -0.73 -6.58
CA ALA A 258 5.37 -0.94 -7.95
C ALA A 258 6.26 -0.22 -8.97
N PHE A 259 6.75 0.97 -8.63
CA PHE A 259 7.74 1.71 -9.45
C PHE A 259 9.19 1.28 -9.22
N LYS A 260 9.43 0.19 -8.49
CA LYS A 260 10.79 -0.31 -8.18
C LYS A 260 11.66 0.72 -7.47
N ARG A 261 11.05 1.67 -6.76
CA ARG A 261 11.82 2.59 -5.91
C ARG A 261 12.33 1.85 -4.69
N GLU A 262 13.54 2.17 -4.25
CA GLU A 262 14.04 1.71 -2.96
C GLU A 262 13.19 2.30 -1.85
N VAL A 263 12.79 1.48 -0.87
CA VAL A 263 11.87 1.88 0.19
C VAL A 263 12.48 1.66 1.56
N VAL A 264 12.52 2.70 2.38
CA VAL A 264 12.75 2.57 3.82
C VAL A 264 11.39 2.55 4.51
N SER A 265 10.97 1.37 4.94
CA SER A 265 9.64 1.12 5.51
C SER A 265 9.66 1.21 7.03
N ILE A 266 8.75 1.99 7.60
CA ILE A 266 8.68 2.30 9.04
C ILE A 266 7.50 1.56 9.65
N TRP A 267 7.78 0.74 10.67
CA TRP A 267 6.81 -0.15 11.29
C TRP A 267 6.64 0.12 12.78
N GLY A 268 5.42 0.47 13.18
CA GLY A 268 5.07 0.73 14.58
C GLY A 268 4.39 -0.45 15.26
N ASN A 269 3.06 -0.38 15.35
CA ASN A 269 2.24 -1.39 16.02
C ASN A 269 2.05 -2.70 15.23
N THR A 270 2.27 -2.68 13.93
CA THR A 270 2.28 -3.84 13.02
C THR A 270 3.71 -4.36 12.84
N VAL A 271 3.86 -5.51 12.19
CA VAL A 271 5.16 -6.14 11.94
C VAL A 271 5.27 -6.65 10.50
N PRO A 272 6.50 -6.68 9.93
CA PRO A 272 6.78 -7.24 8.60
C PRO A 272 6.31 -8.69 8.44
N ASP A 273 6.31 -9.49 9.51
CA ASP A 273 5.86 -10.90 9.52
C ASP A 273 4.43 -11.11 9.04
N PHE A 274 3.60 -10.06 8.98
CA PHE A 274 2.29 -10.16 8.34
C PHE A 274 2.35 -10.39 6.84
N GLY A 275 3.56 -10.31 6.25
CA GLY A 275 3.84 -10.55 4.84
C GLY A 275 3.40 -9.42 3.92
N MET A 276 3.54 -8.17 4.36
CA MET A 276 3.12 -6.97 3.61
C MET A 276 4.26 -5.95 3.46
N THR A 277 5.50 -6.42 3.41
CA THR A 277 6.67 -5.58 3.10
C THR A 277 6.63 -5.07 1.66
N PRO A 278 7.49 -4.11 1.25
CA PRO A 278 7.65 -3.77 -0.16
C PRO A 278 7.98 -5.02 -1.00
N TYR A 279 7.16 -5.30 -2.03
CA TYR A 279 7.28 -6.55 -2.80
C TYR A 279 8.21 -6.40 -3.99
N ARG A 280 9.25 -7.27 -4.08
CA ARG A 280 10.19 -7.34 -5.20
C ARG A 280 10.81 -5.99 -5.60
N THR A 281 11.17 -5.21 -4.61
CA THR A 281 12.02 -4.03 -4.72
C THR A 281 13.02 -4.03 -3.56
N LYS A 282 14.10 -3.24 -3.67
CA LYS A 282 15.05 -3.06 -2.58
C LYS A 282 14.36 -2.30 -1.44
N PHE A 283 14.47 -2.79 -0.21
CA PHE A 283 13.89 -2.12 0.93
C PHE A 283 14.67 -2.36 2.22
N THR A 284 14.55 -1.41 3.14
CA THR A 284 15.02 -1.48 4.52
C THR A 284 13.84 -1.37 5.47
N VAL A 285 13.87 -2.12 6.57
CA VAL A 285 12.85 -2.07 7.63
C VAL A 285 13.38 -1.27 8.81
N LEU A 286 12.66 -0.25 9.22
CA LEU A 286 12.88 0.47 10.46
C LEU A 286 11.78 0.10 11.46
N GLU A 287 12.14 -0.64 12.48
CA GLU A 287 11.22 -1.07 13.54
C GLU A 287 11.94 -1.20 14.89
N ASN A 288 11.22 -1.04 15.98
CA ASN A 288 11.74 -1.30 17.31
C ASN A 288 11.34 -2.72 17.74
N THR A 289 12.25 -3.67 17.60
CA THR A 289 12.05 -5.10 17.96
C THR A 289 12.14 -5.37 19.46
N ARG A 290 12.61 -4.40 20.26
CA ARG A 290 12.79 -4.55 21.72
C ARG A 290 11.51 -4.31 22.53
N ILE A 291 10.35 -4.22 21.88
CA ILE A 291 9.07 -3.91 22.50
C ILE A 291 8.17 -5.14 22.51
N ASP A 292 7.93 -5.74 23.66
CA ASP A 292 7.19 -6.99 23.83
C ASP A 292 5.70 -6.90 23.42
N CYS A 293 5.11 -5.69 23.47
CA CYS A 293 3.70 -5.52 23.10
C CYS A 293 3.46 -5.56 21.59
N ARG A 294 4.49 -5.58 20.73
CA ARG A 294 4.34 -5.70 19.27
C ARG A 294 4.18 -7.15 18.81
N PRO A 295 3.37 -7.38 17.76
CA PRO A 295 2.34 -6.48 17.25
C PRO A 295 1.17 -6.33 18.23
N CYS A 296 0.59 -5.11 18.35
CA CYS A 296 -0.58 -4.87 19.18
C CYS A 296 -1.89 -5.10 18.42
N SER A 297 -1.83 -5.08 17.08
CA SER A 297 -2.97 -5.20 16.17
C SER A 297 -2.53 -5.72 14.81
N LYS A 298 -3.47 -6.32 14.09
CA LYS A 298 -3.28 -6.68 12.68
C LYS A 298 -3.29 -5.47 11.73
N ILE A 299 -3.93 -4.37 12.13
CA ILE A 299 -4.19 -3.21 11.26
C ILE A 299 -3.74 -1.88 11.86
N GLY A 300 -3.98 -1.63 13.12
CA GLY A 300 -3.68 -0.37 13.80
C GLY A 300 -4.83 0.11 14.69
N PHE A 301 -4.57 1.22 15.39
CA PHE A 301 -5.50 1.88 16.31
C PHE A 301 -5.43 3.40 16.12
N SER A 302 -6.46 4.11 16.59
CA SER A 302 -6.48 5.57 16.67
C SER A 302 -5.52 6.13 17.73
N LYS A 303 -5.16 5.33 18.74
CA LYS A 303 -4.17 5.64 19.79
C LYS A 303 -3.52 4.37 20.32
N CYS A 304 -2.33 4.51 20.90
CA CYS A 304 -1.62 3.38 21.50
C CYS A 304 -2.42 2.77 22.65
N PRO A 305 -2.80 1.48 22.61
CA PRO A 305 -3.60 0.87 23.68
C PRO A 305 -2.85 0.76 25.03
N LYS A 306 -1.51 0.83 25.00
CA LYS A 306 -0.65 0.85 26.19
C LYS A 306 -0.24 2.26 26.64
N GLY A 307 -0.68 3.32 25.94
CA GLY A 307 -0.36 4.72 26.25
C GLY A 307 1.08 5.17 25.95
N HIS A 308 2.06 4.29 26.00
CA HIS A 308 3.50 4.67 25.96
C HIS A 308 4.04 4.92 24.55
N PHE A 309 3.45 4.36 23.51
CA PHE A 309 3.82 4.45 22.10
C PHE A 309 5.33 4.25 21.80
N LYS A 310 6.02 3.43 22.62
CA LYS A 310 7.49 3.22 22.56
C LYS A 310 7.95 2.70 21.20
N CYS A 311 7.11 1.91 20.48
CA CYS A 311 7.46 1.38 19.17
C CYS A 311 7.76 2.47 18.13
N MET A 312 7.21 3.68 18.30
CA MET A 312 7.50 4.84 17.47
C MET A 312 8.35 5.89 18.17
N ASN A 313 8.04 6.21 19.45
CA ASN A 313 8.80 7.20 20.21
C ASN A 313 10.29 6.86 20.40
N GLN A 314 10.59 5.57 20.53
CA GLN A 314 11.96 5.06 20.77
C GLN A 314 12.54 4.36 19.52
N LEU A 315 11.94 4.59 18.34
CA LEU A 315 12.51 4.08 17.10
C LEU A 315 13.84 4.78 16.81
N LEU A 316 14.87 3.99 16.59
CA LEU A 316 16.18 4.48 16.14
C LEU A 316 16.21 4.48 14.61
N PHE A 317 16.77 5.53 14.03
CA PHE A 317 16.95 5.64 12.58
C PHE A 317 18.34 5.14 12.21
N ASP A 318 18.49 3.82 12.16
CA ASP A 318 19.72 3.16 11.76
C ASP A 318 19.66 2.82 10.27
N PHE A 319 20.11 3.76 9.45
CA PHE A 319 20.27 3.61 8.00
C PHE A 319 21.37 4.51 7.48
N GLU A 320 22.03 4.08 6.43
CA GLU A 320 22.99 4.87 5.68
C GLU A 320 22.40 5.27 4.33
N LEU A 321 22.58 6.53 3.96
CA LEU A 321 22.25 7.04 2.64
C LEU A 321 23.56 7.20 1.86
N TYR A 322 23.78 6.33 0.90
CA TYR A 322 24.91 6.48 -0.01
C TYR A 322 24.67 7.73 -0.88
N SER A 323 25.72 8.55 -0.97
CA SER A 323 25.77 9.83 -1.71
C SER A 323 25.61 9.61 -3.22
#